data_67845c3835fa33b73bf652ddfc342b4f
#
_entry.id   67845c3835fa33b73bf652ddfc342b4f
#
_cell.length_a   1.000
_cell.length_b   1.000
_cell.length_c   1.000
_cell.angle_alpha   90.00
_cell.angle_beta   90.00
_cell.angle_gamma   90.00
#
_symmetry.space_group_name_H-M   'P 1'
#
loop_
_entity.id
_entity.type
_entity.pdbx_description
1 polymer ?
#
loop_
_entity_poly.entity_id
_entity_poly.type
_entity_poly.pdbx_seq_one_letter_code
_entity_poly.pdbx_strand_id
1 'polypeptide(L)'
;MNTNDLNTALFEKMTAEQDKFRDWLKSQSPEEVLNHAYEYTIREDIVMAIEELELTDTQAQALLESSLPLADVYRYFEKLETGHMDVIRDSIENRADDVCRAKEELRTTPVYPHSAAYAREHGELEQYRASNNVNRQCKESIEAAVREHFDGMYLSHDA
;
A
#
# COMPACT_ATOMS: atom_id res chain seq x y z
N MET A 1 -4.90 32.95 23.26
CA MET A 1 -4.19 31.79 22.76
C MET A 1 -3.88 32.07 21.30
N ASN A 2 -2.67 31.87 20.87
CA ASN A 2 -2.28 32.12 19.47
C ASN A 2 -2.73 30.93 18.62
N THR A 3 -3.02 31.10 17.33
CA THR A 3 -3.45 30.04 16.40
C THR A 3 -2.55 28.80 16.48
N ASN A 4 -1.26 29.01 16.61
CA ASN A 4 -0.30 27.93 16.77
C ASN A 4 -0.49 27.13 18.08
N ASP A 5 -0.94 27.77 19.15
CA ASP A 5 -1.19 27.13 20.45
C ASP A 5 -2.41 26.20 20.40
N LEU A 6 -3.47 26.60 19.63
CA LEU A 6 -4.69 25.80 19.48
C LEU A 6 -4.47 24.56 18.60
N ASN A 7 -3.74 24.72 17.50
CA ASN A 7 -3.38 23.59 16.63
C ASN A 7 -2.50 22.58 17.39
N THR A 8 -1.52 23.05 18.14
CA THR A 8 -0.67 22.18 18.98
C THR A 8 -1.49 21.44 20.03
N ALA A 9 -2.38 22.15 20.73
CA ALA A 9 -3.27 21.53 21.75
C ALA A 9 -4.20 20.48 21.15
N LEU A 10 -4.70 20.71 19.93
CA LEU A 10 -5.54 19.76 19.21
C LEU A 10 -4.73 18.52 18.81
N PHE A 11 -3.54 18.69 18.25
CA PHE A 11 -2.63 17.59 17.90
C PHE A 11 -2.30 16.74 19.14
N GLU A 12 -1.91 17.36 20.24
CA GLU A 12 -1.61 16.65 21.49
C GLU A 12 -2.83 15.87 22.02
N LYS A 13 -4.04 16.46 21.95
CA LYS A 13 -5.27 15.80 22.38
C LYS A 13 -5.60 14.60 21.51
N MET A 14 -5.50 14.71 20.18
CA MET A 14 -5.75 13.60 19.24
C MET A 14 -4.70 12.50 19.38
N THR A 15 -3.43 12.86 19.56
CA THR A 15 -2.35 11.90 19.83
C THR A 15 -2.62 11.10 21.11
N ALA A 16 -3.00 11.77 22.19
CA ALA A 16 -3.32 11.10 23.45
C ALA A 16 -4.55 10.18 23.33
N GLU A 17 -5.53 10.55 22.48
CA GLU A 17 -6.68 9.71 22.18
C GLU A 17 -6.27 8.46 21.39
N GLN A 18 -5.39 8.61 20.41
CA GLN A 18 -4.84 7.50 19.63
C GLN A 18 -4.01 6.54 20.49
N ASP A 19 -3.20 7.05 21.40
CA ASP A 19 -2.43 6.22 22.33
C ASP A 19 -3.33 5.36 23.21
N LYS A 20 -4.43 5.91 23.71
CA LYS A 20 -5.43 5.15 24.47
C LYS A 20 -6.09 4.06 23.63
N PHE A 21 -6.42 4.36 22.38
CA PHE A 21 -7.00 3.38 21.47
C PHE A 21 -6.01 2.26 21.16
N ARG A 22 -4.74 2.58 20.93
CA ARG A 22 -3.64 1.61 20.74
C ARG A 22 -3.47 0.70 21.97
N ASP A 23 -3.47 1.28 23.17
CA ASP A 23 -3.33 0.50 24.40
C ASP A 23 -4.55 -0.40 24.66
N TRP A 24 -5.74 0.06 24.31
CA TRP A 24 -6.93 -0.77 24.34
C TRP A 24 -6.81 -1.94 23.35
N LEU A 25 -6.39 -1.70 22.10
CA LEU A 25 -6.19 -2.74 21.09
C LEU A 25 -5.20 -3.80 21.55
N LYS A 26 -4.09 -3.42 22.18
CA LYS A 26 -3.09 -4.37 22.71
C LYS A 26 -3.68 -5.31 23.80
N SER A 27 -4.77 -4.93 24.42
CA SER A 27 -5.47 -5.77 25.41
C SER A 27 -6.52 -6.69 24.81
N GLN A 28 -6.80 -6.58 23.53
CA GLN A 28 -7.83 -7.35 22.84
C GLN A 28 -7.28 -8.67 22.26
N SER A 29 -8.20 -9.55 21.83
CA SER A 29 -7.82 -10.76 21.10
C SER A 29 -7.24 -10.39 19.72
N PRO A 30 -6.38 -11.25 19.11
CA PRO A 30 -5.88 -11.02 17.77
C PRO A 30 -6.97 -10.79 16.73
N GLU A 31 -8.10 -11.49 16.84
CA GLU A 31 -9.24 -11.32 15.95
C GLU A 31 -9.86 -9.93 16.08
N GLU A 32 -10.01 -9.44 17.31
CA GLU A 32 -10.54 -8.09 17.56
C GLU A 32 -9.58 -6.99 17.06
N VAL A 33 -8.28 -7.19 17.21
CA VAL A 33 -7.26 -6.29 16.63
C VAL A 33 -7.39 -6.21 15.11
N LEU A 34 -7.60 -7.33 14.42
CA LEU A 34 -7.80 -7.36 12.97
C LEU A 34 -9.09 -6.64 12.55
N ASN A 35 -10.16 -6.76 13.31
CA ASN A 35 -11.42 -6.06 13.04
C ASN A 35 -11.27 -4.54 13.10
N HIS A 36 -10.37 -4.03 13.93
CA HIS A 36 -10.08 -2.60 14.09
C HIS A 36 -8.84 -2.10 13.35
N ALA A 37 -8.17 -2.96 12.57
CA ALA A 37 -6.92 -2.60 11.90
C ALA A 37 -7.08 -1.42 10.93
N TYR A 38 -8.18 -1.36 10.19
CA TYR A 38 -8.48 -0.27 9.27
C TYR A 38 -8.74 1.04 10.04
N GLU A 39 -9.58 1.00 11.07
CA GLU A 39 -9.83 2.16 11.93
C GLU A 39 -8.52 2.70 12.53
N TYR A 40 -7.67 1.80 13.05
CA TYR A 40 -6.38 2.17 13.61
C TYR A 40 -5.51 2.92 12.60
N THR A 41 -5.39 2.40 11.38
CA THR A 41 -4.59 3.02 10.32
C THR A 41 -5.11 4.40 9.93
N ILE A 42 -6.41 4.54 9.70
CA ILE A 42 -7.01 5.83 9.33
C ILE A 42 -6.87 6.85 10.47
N ARG A 43 -6.97 6.44 11.72
CA ARG A 43 -6.77 7.34 12.87
C ARG A 43 -5.32 7.82 12.97
N GLU A 44 -4.33 6.97 12.68
CA GLU A 44 -2.91 7.37 12.56
C GLU A 44 -2.73 8.41 11.44
N ASP A 45 -3.34 8.18 10.27
CA ASP A 45 -3.27 9.10 9.13
C ASP A 45 -3.90 10.46 9.47
N ILE A 46 -5.01 10.49 10.23
CA ILE A 46 -5.64 11.73 10.69
C ILE A 46 -4.70 12.49 11.65
N VAL A 47 -4.03 11.81 12.56
CA VAL A 47 -3.06 12.43 13.48
C VAL A 47 -1.89 13.01 12.71
N MET A 48 -1.35 12.29 11.71
CA MET A 48 -0.29 12.82 10.85
C MET A 48 -0.75 14.05 10.05
N ALA A 49 -1.96 13.99 9.49
CA ALA A 49 -2.50 15.11 8.72
C ALA A 49 -2.72 16.36 9.58
N ILE A 50 -3.16 16.23 10.82
CA ILE A 50 -3.35 17.35 11.75
C ILE A 50 -2.04 18.03 12.14
N GLU A 51 -0.93 17.29 12.19
CA GLU A 51 0.39 17.85 12.47
C GLU A 51 0.83 18.87 11.41
N GLU A 52 0.48 18.61 10.14
CA GLU A 52 0.83 19.43 9.00
C GLU A 52 -0.23 20.48 8.63
N LEU A 53 -1.45 20.33 9.13
CA LEU A 53 -2.59 21.14 8.77
C LEU A 53 -2.73 22.38 9.66
N GLU A 54 -2.75 23.57 9.04
CA GLU A 54 -2.99 24.83 9.74
C GLU A 54 -4.50 25.15 9.74
N LEU A 55 -5.18 24.76 10.80
CA LEU A 55 -6.58 25.15 11.03
C LEU A 55 -6.67 26.58 11.57
N THR A 56 -7.77 27.26 11.23
CA THR A 56 -8.10 28.55 11.86
C THR A 56 -8.43 28.37 13.33
N ASP A 57 -8.29 29.41 14.13
CA ASP A 57 -8.61 29.40 15.57
C ASP A 57 -10.02 28.85 15.84
N THR A 58 -10.99 29.27 15.03
CA THR A 58 -12.39 28.81 15.17
C THR A 58 -12.54 27.31 14.89
N GLN A 59 -11.85 26.79 13.88
CA GLN A 59 -11.88 25.37 13.53
C GLN A 59 -11.19 24.51 14.60
N ALA A 60 -9.98 24.91 15.01
CA ALA A 60 -9.23 24.20 16.05
C ALA A 60 -9.99 24.20 17.38
N GLN A 61 -10.56 25.35 17.77
CA GLN A 61 -11.37 25.46 18.98
C GLN A 61 -12.61 24.57 18.91
N ALA A 62 -13.33 24.54 17.79
CA ALA A 62 -14.51 23.70 17.62
C ALA A 62 -14.20 22.20 17.78
N LEU A 63 -13.07 21.74 17.24
CA LEU A 63 -12.64 20.35 17.43
C LEU A 63 -12.16 20.08 18.85
N LEU A 64 -11.51 21.03 19.51
CA LEU A 64 -11.07 20.91 20.90
C LEU A 64 -12.24 20.80 21.89
N GLU A 65 -13.42 21.32 21.56
CA GLU A 65 -14.63 21.18 22.38
C GLU A 65 -15.18 19.76 22.40
N SER A 66 -14.91 18.96 21.38
CA SER A 66 -15.24 17.53 21.41
C SER A 66 -14.43 16.80 22.49
N SER A 67 -15.08 15.87 23.19
CA SER A 67 -14.39 14.99 24.15
C SER A 67 -13.43 14.01 23.46
N LEU A 68 -13.75 13.59 22.21
CA LEU A 68 -13.01 12.63 21.41
C LEU A 68 -12.87 13.14 19.96
N PRO A 69 -12.07 14.19 19.72
CA PRO A 69 -11.99 14.83 18.41
C PRO A 69 -11.47 13.88 17.30
N LEU A 70 -10.56 12.98 17.62
CA LEU A 70 -10.06 12.01 16.65
C LEU A 70 -11.14 11.02 16.20
N ALA A 71 -11.90 10.47 17.14
CA ALA A 71 -13.03 9.59 16.83
C ALA A 71 -14.14 10.31 16.05
N ASP A 72 -14.38 11.59 16.32
CA ASP A 72 -15.37 12.37 15.59
C ASP A 72 -14.94 12.61 14.13
N VAL A 73 -13.67 12.93 13.89
CA VAL A 73 -13.12 13.07 12.54
C VAL A 73 -13.15 11.74 11.81
N TYR A 74 -12.78 10.63 12.47
CA TYR A 74 -12.85 9.30 11.90
C TYR A 74 -14.28 8.93 11.45
N ARG A 75 -15.30 9.15 12.30
CA ARG A 75 -16.70 8.90 11.94
C ARG A 75 -17.20 9.78 10.79
N TYR A 76 -16.65 10.97 10.65
CA TYR A 76 -16.96 11.82 9.49
C TYR A 76 -16.34 11.24 8.22
N PHE A 77 -15.08 10.80 8.30
CA PHE A 77 -14.37 10.13 7.20
C PHE A 77 -15.10 8.87 6.72
N GLU A 78 -15.62 8.04 7.63
CA GLU A 78 -16.37 6.83 7.28
C GLU A 78 -17.64 7.11 6.45
N LYS A 79 -18.22 8.30 6.57
CA LYS A 79 -19.41 8.70 5.81
C LYS A 79 -19.09 9.22 4.42
N LEU A 80 -17.83 9.53 4.15
CA LEU A 80 -17.40 9.97 2.83
C LEU A 80 -17.31 8.76 1.90
N GLU A 81 -17.87 8.86 0.69
CA GLU A 81 -17.56 7.92 -0.37
C GLU A 81 -16.07 8.11 -0.74
N THR A 82 -15.22 7.34 -0.11
CA THR A 82 -13.83 7.25 -0.55
C THR A 82 -13.82 6.36 -1.79
N GLY A 83 -13.25 6.77 -2.90
CA GLY A 83 -13.09 5.93 -4.10
C GLY A 83 -12.13 4.74 -3.90
N HIS A 84 -11.92 4.31 -2.63
CA HIS A 84 -10.99 3.26 -2.24
C HIS A 84 -11.28 1.93 -2.94
N MET A 85 -12.56 1.52 -2.98
CA MET A 85 -12.96 0.29 -3.67
C MET A 85 -12.80 0.40 -5.18
N ASP A 86 -12.97 1.58 -5.76
CA ASP A 86 -12.74 1.80 -7.18
C ASP A 86 -11.24 1.72 -7.50
N VAL A 87 -10.39 2.32 -6.67
CA VAL A 87 -8.92 2.18 -6.80
C VAL A 87 -8.48 0.71 -6.67
N ILE A 88 -9.10 -0.07 -5.78
CA ILE A 88 -8.82 -1.51 -5.66
C ILE A 88 -9.24 -2.26 -6.93
N ARG A 89 -10.45 -2.00 -7.48
CA ARG A 89 -10.92 -2.61 -8.72
C ARG A 89 -10.02 -2.27 -9.89
N ASP A 90 -9.71 -0.99 -10.08
CA ASP A 90 -8.80 -0.53 -11.12
C ASP A 90 -7.41 -1.18 -10.99
N SER A 91 -6.91 -1.35 -9.77
CA SER A 91 -5.63 -2.02 -9.52
C SER A 91 -5.68 -3.50 -9.92
N ILE A 92 -6.78 -4.20 -9.64
CA ILE A 92 -6.98 -5.59 -10.05
C ILE A 92 -7.04 -5.70 -11.57
N GLU A 93 -7.84 -4.86 -12.24
CA GLU A 93 -8.02 -4.86 -13.70
C GLU A 93 -6.71 -4.51 -14.40
N ASN A 94 -6.04 -3.43 -14.01
CA ASN A 94 -4.76 -3.02 -14.57
C ASN A 94 -3.69 -4.12 -14.42
N ARG A 95 -3.64 -4.78 -13.25
CA ARG A 95 -2.69 -5.88 -13.04
C ARG A 95 -3.02 -7.09 -13.92
N ALA A 96 -4.29 -7.42 -14.06
CA ALA A 96 -4.72 -8.51 -14.95
C ALA A 96 -4.34 -8.22 -16.41
N ASP A 97 -4.56 -7.01 -16.87
CA ASP A 97 -4.21 -6.58 -18.23
C ASP A 97 -2.69 -6.61 -18.47
N ASP A 98 -1.90 -6.16 -17.51
CA ASP A 98 -0.43 -6.25 -17.57
C ASP A 98 0.06 -7.69 -17.70
N VAL A 99 -0.52 -8.59 -16.92
CA VAL A 99 -0.18 -10.03 -16.99
C VAL A 99 -0.59 -10.63 -18.32
N CYS A 100 -1.78 -10.28 -18.84
CA CYS A 100 -2.24 -10.74 -20.14
C CYS A 100 -1.35 -10.24 -21.26
N ARG A 101 -0.96 -8.97 -21.23
CA ARG A 101 -0.04 -8.36 -22.19
C ARG A 101 1.34 -9.04 -22.16
N ALA A 102 1.90 -9.24 -20.99
CA ALA A 102 3.19 -9.93 -20.83
C ALA A 102 3.14 -11.37 -21.38
N LYS A 103 2.04 -12.11 -21.15
CA LYS A 103 1.86 -13.45 -21.69
C LYS A 103 1.74 -13.44 -23.22
N GLU A 104 1.05 -12.46 -23.79
CA GLU A 104 0.91 -12.34 -25.25
C GLU A 104 2.23 -11.96 -25.89
N GLU A 105 3.00 -11.05 -25.30
CA GLU A 105 4.35 -10.72 -25.74
C GLU A 105 5.26 -11.94 -25.76
N LEU A 106 5.21 -12.78 -24.70
CA LEU A 106 5.94 -14.04 -24.65
C LEU A 106 5.50 -15.01 -25.76
N ARG A 107 4.20 -15.11 -26.02
CA ARG A 107 3.65 -16.00 -27.05
C ARG A 107 4.00 -15.56 -28.45
N THR A 108 4.06 -14.25 -28.69
CA THR A 108 4.36 -13.65 -30.01
C THR A 108 5.86 -13.42 -30.22
N THR A 109 6.69 -13.45 -29.16
CA THR A 109 8.13 -13.34 -29.30
C THR A 109 8.68 -14.58 -30.02
N PRO A 110 9.36 -14.43 -31.17
CA PRO A 110 9.89 -15.57 -31.89
C PRO A 110 10.91 -16.32 -31.01
N VAL A 111 10.59 -17.56 -30.69
CA VAL A 111 11.56 -18.45 -30.07
C VAL A 111 12.55 -18.86 -31.13
N TYR A 112 13.83 -18.60 -30.89
CA TYR A 112 14.88 -19.04 -31.80
C TYR A 112 14.88 -20.58 -31.85
N PRO A 113 14.63 -21.21 -33.04
CA PRO A 113 14.29 -22.62 -33.11
C PRO A 113 15.46 -23.57 -32.99
N HIS A 114 16.70 -23.04 -32.94
CA HIS A 114 17.90 -23.84 -32.99
C HIS A 114 18.77 -23.69 -31.72
N SER A 115 19.78 -24.60 -31.60
CA SER A 115 20.72 -24.55 -30.48
C SER A 115 21.69 -23.35 -30.58
N ALA A 116 22.33 -23.00 -29.46
CA ALA A 116 23.37 -21.97 -29.41
C ALA A 116 24.56 -22.28 -30.34
N ALA A 117 24.85 -23.57 -30.56
CA ALA A 117 25.90 -24.02 -31.48
C ALA A 117 25.54 -23.69 -32.93
N TYR A 118 24.31 -24.00 -33.34
CA TYR A 118 23.77 -23.67 -34.65
C TYR A 118 23.78 -22.16 -34.90
N ALA A 119 23.31 -21.37 -33.94
CA ALA A 119 23.31 -19.91 -34.03
C ALA A 119 24.71 -19.31 -34.21
N ARG A 120 25.72 -19.92 -33.59
CA ARG A 120 27.13 -19.52 -33.72
C ARG A 120 27.68 -19.82 -35.10
N GLU A 121 27.36 -21.01 -35.64
CA GLU A 121 27.83 -21.41 -36.98
C GLU A 121 27.20 -20.59 -38.09
N HIS A 122 25.95 -20.13 -37.93
CA HIS A 122 25.17 -19.41 -38.95
C HIS A 122 25.16 -17.89 -38.74
N GLY A 123 25.92 -17.36 -37.77
CA GLY A 123 25.98 -15.91 -37.51
C GLY A 123 24.71 -15.32 -36.86
N GLU A 124 23.84 -16.14 -36.31
CA GLU A 124 22.52 -15.75 -35.75
C GLU A 124 22.55 -15.64 -34.22
N LEU A 125 23.73 -15.45 -33.62
CA LEU A 125 23.97 -15.47 -32.19
C LEU A 125 23.20 -14.32 -31.46
N GLU A 126 22.99 -13.19 -32.12
CA GLU A 126 22.25 -12.07 -31.55
C GLU A 126 20.76 -12.37 -31.44
N GLN A 127 20.18 -13.05 -32.41
CA GLN A 127 18.78 -13.49 -32.39
C GLN A 127 18.54 -14.51 -31.28
N TYR A 128 19.48 -15.46 -31.12
CA TYR A 128 19.47 -16.43 -30.02
C TYR A 128 19.54 -15.74 -28.66
N ARG A 129 20.43 -14.75 -28.50
CA ARG A 129 20.60 -14.01 -27.24
C ARG A 129 19.39 -13.15 -26.93
N ALA A 130 18.79 -12.49 -27.92
CA ALA A 130 17.59 -11.68 -27.74
C ALA A 130 16.42 -12.54 -27.26
N SER A 131 16.16 -13.69 -27.89
CA SER A 131 15.11 -14.64 -27.50
C SER A 131 15.32 -15.17 -26.06
N ASN A 132 16.55 -15.54 -25.69
CA ASN A 132 16.85 -16.02 -24.35
C ASN A 132 16.83 -14.94 -23.27
N ASN A 133 17.18 -13.68 -23.60
CA ASN A 133 17.11 -12.58 -22.64
C ASN A 133 15.66 -12.26 -22.26
N VAL A 134 14.74 -12.24 -23.20
CA VAL A 134 13.32 -12.02 -22.92
C VAL A 134 12.78 -13.12 -22.00
N ASN A 135 13.06 -14.37 -22.31
CA ASN A 135 12.61 -15.50 -21.49
C ASN A 135 13.21 -15.48 -20.07
N ARG A 136 14.49 -15.10 -19.94
CA ARG A 136 15.15 -14.98 -18.62
C ARG A 136 14.58 -13.83 -17.81
N GLN A 137 14.42 -12.65 -18.40
CA GLN A 137 13.87 -11.48 -17.70
C GLN A 137 12.45 -11.72 -17.22
N CYS A 138 11.62 -12.40 -18.03
CA CYS A 138 10.27 -12.77 -17.63
C CYS A 138 10.24 -13.76 -16.46
N LYS A 139 11.10 -14.76 -16.49
CA LYS A 139 11.23 -15.74 -15.42
C LYS A 139 11.72 -15.08 -14.13
N GLU A 140 12.77 -14.27 -14.21
CA GLU A 140 13.33 -13.53 -13.07
C GLU A 140 12.29 -12.54 -12.48
N SER A 141 11.49 -11.87 -13.30
CA SER A 141 10.43 -10.95 -12.85
C SER A 141 9.29 -11.69 -12.13
N ILE A 142 8.89 -12.85 -12.62
CA ILE A 142 7.88 -13.69 -11.98
C ILE A 142 8.42 -14.25 -10.67
N GLU A 143 9.65 -14.76 -10.65
CA GLU A 143 10.28 -15.29 -9.43
C GLU A 143 10.50 -14.19 -8.39
N ALA A 144 10.89 -12.97 -8.78
CA ALA A 144 11.03 -11.84 -7.89
C ALA A 144 9.68 -11.41 -7.29
N ALA A 145 8.64 -11.28 -8.10
CA ALA A 145 7.31 -10.92 -7.64
C ALA A 145 6.71 -11.97 -6.68
N VAL A 146 6.93 -13.27 -6.96
CA VAL A 146 6.52 -14.36 -6.07
C VAL A 146 7.30 -14.30 -4.76
N ARG A 147 8.61 -14.11 -4.80
CA ARG A 147 9.45 -14.03 -3.61
C ARG A 147 9.09 -12.82 -2.73
N GLU A 148 8.94 -11.64 -3.31
CA GLU A 148 8.57 -10.42 -2.60
C GLU A 148 7.21 -10.56 -1.90
N HIS A 149 6.26 -11.23 -2.54
CA HIS A 149 4.94 -11.50 -1.95
C HIS A 149 5.00 -12.49 -0.79
N PHE A 150 5.79 -13.57 -0.92
CA PHE A 150 5.86 -14.61 0.10
C PHE A 150 6.82 -14.27 1.26
N ASP A 151 7.94 -13.61 1.01
CA ASP A 151 8.87 -13.19 2.07
C ASP A 151 8.21 -12.17 3.01
N GLY A 152 7.34 -11.28 2.48
CA GLY A 152 6.55 -10.36 3.30
C GLY A 152 5.51 -11.05 4.20
N MET A 153 5.00 -12.22 3.82
CA MET A 153 3.98 -12.96 4.58
C MET A 153 4.56 -13.92 5.63
N TYR A 154 5.79 -14.40 5.48
CA TYR A 154 6.35 -15.48 6.31
C TYR A 154 7.45 -15.05 7.27
N LEU A 155 8.04 -13.85 7.10
CA LEU A 155 9.08 -13.33 8.02
C LEU A 155 8.51 -12.81 9.37
N SER A 156 7.19 -12.83 9.57
CA SER A 156 6.56 -12.41 10.82
C SER A 156 6.26 -13.56 11.80
N HIS A 157 6.63 -14.80 11.50
CA HIS A 157 6.32 -15.97 12.35
C HIS A 157 7.49 -16.50 13.19
N ASP A 158 8.70 -15.93 13.06
CA ASP A 158 9.88 -16.33 13.82
C ASP A 158 10.43 -15.19 14.71
N ALA A 159 9.55 -14.54 15.47
CA ALA A 159 9.96 -13.61 16.53
C ALA A 159 9.15 -13.86 17.79
#